data_1e40f9ee4767f8b7b9dec525d2c7970f
#
_entry.id   1e40f9ee4767f8b7b9dec525d2c7970f
#
_cell.length_a   1.000
_cell.length_b   1.000
_cell.length_c   1.000
_cell.angle_alpha   90.00
_cell.angle_beta   90.00
_cell.angle_gamma   90.00
#
_symmetry.space_group_name_H-M   'P 1'
#
loop_
_entity.id
_entity.type
_entity.pdbx_description
1 polymer ?
#
loop_
_entity_poly.entity_id
_entity_poly.type
_entity_poly.pdbx_seq_one_letter_code
_entity_poly.pdbx_strand_id
1 'polypeptide(L)'
;MAQQDHDIDPFKVSSPRIFLVRMLVFLTLGALLVVILYKQIWTAFLANPGLNALIVLVLLAGIIFAFRQVIRLFPEIAWVNGFRLADPGLAVERPPVLLAPMATILRDRVGRMAMSPQTMRGIMDSIANRLDEARDLSRYMTGLLVFLGLLGTFWGLIETVTSIRGVLEGLKVGGDAGQMFESLKEGLAAPLGGMGISFSSSLFGLAGSLVLGFLDLQAGQAQNRFYTDLEDWLATTVHDLGVDTGPGQVPAMSGELRIAIERLRETLAEGGSGKQATTAIVNLAESLQGLIHHMRTEQQMIRDWVDAQSEQHRDIRKLLEILVHETQKI
;
A
#
# COMPACT_ATOMS: atom_id res chain seq x y z
N MET A 1 -34.14 30.78 5.39
CA MET A 1 -32.82 30.28 4.97
C MET A 1 -32.30 29.42 6.10
N ALA A 2 -32.56 28.12 6.07
CA ALA A 2 -32.07 27.17 7.08
C ALA A 2 -30.69 26.72 6.67
N GLN A 3 -29.70 27.07 7.47
CA GLN A 3 -28.35 26.48 7.43
C GLN A 3 -28.51 24.98 7.73
N GLN A 4 -28.28 24.16 6.70
CA GLN A 4 -28.02 22.75 6.90
C GLN A 4 -26.67 22.64 7.63
N ASP A 5 -26.71 22.50 8.95
CA ASP A 5 -25.64 21.92 9.74
C ASP A 5 -25.37 20.54 9.12
N HIS A 6 -24.32 20.46 8.32
CA HIS A 6 -23.76 19.20 7.88
C HIS A 6 -23.15 18.58 9.15
N ASP A 7 -23.91 17.73 9.80
CA ASP A 7 -23.44 16.83 10.84
C ASP A 7 -22.23 16.08 10.25
N ILE A 8 -21.04 16.61 10.57
CA ILE A 8 -19.78 16.02 10.14
C ILE A 8 -19.59 14.82 11.06
N ASP A 9 -20.12 13.69 10.64
CA ASP A 9 -19.88 12.42 11.30
C ASP A 9 -18.38 12.11 11.22
N PRO A 10 -17.64 12.22 12.34
CA PRO A 10 -16.17 12.16 12.36
C PRO A 10 -15.62 10.80 11.92
N PHE A 11 -16.44 9.76 11.91
CA PHE A 11 -16.07 8.39 11.56
C PHE A 11 -16.53 7.94 10.16
N LYS A 12 -17.07 8.86 9.36
CA LYS A 12 -17.46 8.57 7.99
C LYS A 12 -16.24 8.39 7.11
N VAL A 13 -16.09 7.19 6.52
CA VAL A 13 -15.04 6.94 5.54
C VAL A 13 -15.20 7.87 4.34
N SER A 14 -14.17 8.65 4.06
CA SER A 14 -14.21 9.74 3.08
C SER A 14 -14.19 9.21 1.64
N SER A 15 -14.98 9.85 0.76
CA SER A 15 -15.04 9.47 -0.66
C SER A 15 -13.73 9.82 -1.39
N PRO A 16 -13.17 8.91 -2.22
CA PRO A 16 -11.92 9.15 -2.95
C PRO A 16 -12.09 10.07 -4.16
N ARG A 17 -13.22 10.79 -4.29
CA ARG A 17 -13.56 11.67 -5.42
C ARG A 17 -12.48 12.73 -5.68
N ILE A 18 -11.91 13.29 -4.63
CA ILE A 18 -10.89 14.34 -4.77
C ILE A 18 -9.64 13.84 -5.52
N PHE A 19 -9.23 12.59 -5.28
CA PHE A 19 -8.08 12.00 -5.97
C PHE A 19 -8.41 11.73 -7.44
N LEU A 20 -9.61 11.25 -7.75
CA LEU A 20 -10.09 11.08 -9.13
C LEU A 20 -10.10 12.41 -9.89
N VAL A 21 -10.61 13.48 -9.28
CA VAL A 21 -10.63 14.81 -9.89
C VAL A 21 -9.19 15.29 -10.16
N ARG A 22 -8.27 15.13 -9.21
CA ARG A 22 -6.85 15.50 -9.42
C ARG A 22 -6.20 14.72 -10.55
N MET A 23 -6.44 13.40 -10.65
CA MET A 23 -5.95 12.55 -11.73
C MET A 23 -6.52 13.00 -13.07
N LEU A 24 -7.81 13.32 -13.15
CA LEU A 24 -8.48 13.75 -14.36
C LEU A 24 -7.99 15.13 -14.80
N VAL A 25 -7.86 16.08 -13.89
CA VAL A 25 -7.31 17.43 -14.19
C VAL A 25 -5.89 17.31 -14.73
N PHE A 26 -5.04 16.50 -14.10
CA PHE A 26 -3.67 16.29 -14.55
C PHE A 26 -3.62 15.69 -15.96
N LEU A 27 -4.42 14.66 -16.24
CA LEU A 27 -4.49 14.06 -17.57
C LEU A 27 -5.07 15.01 -18.61
N THR A 28 -6.04 15.85 -18.25
CA THR A 28 -6.59 16.86 -19.15
C THR A 28 -5.53 17.89 -19.54
N LEU A 29 -4.71 18.35 -18.57
CA LEU A 29 -3.58 19.23 -18.83
C LEU A 29 -2.52 18.55 -19.69
N GLY A 30 -2.20 17.29 -19.42
CA GLY A 30 -1.30 16.49 -20.25
C GLY A 30 -1.82 16.31 -21.68
N ALA A 31 -3.10 15.98 -21.84
CA ALA A 31 -3.74 15.86 -23.15
C ALA A 31 -3.73 17.18 -23.92
N LEU A 32 -3.98 18.33 -23.25
CA LEU A 32 -3.86 19.64 -23.86
C LEU A 32 -2.45 19.91 -24.37
N LEU A 33 -1.42 19.56 -23.57
CA LEU A 33 -0.02 19.68 -24.00
C LEU A 33 0.26 18.82 -25.24
N VAL A 34 -0.23 17.58 -25.26
CA VAL A 34 -0.10 16.67 -26.42
C VAL A 34 -0.76 17.27 -27.66
N VAL A 35 -1.94 17.89 -27.53
CA VAL A 35 -2.63 18.54 -28.63
C VAL A 35 -1.84 19.75 -29.16
N ILE A 36 -1.27 20.59 -28.29
CA ILE A 36 -0.44 21.72 -28.70
C ILE A 36 0.81 21.27 -29.45
N LEU A 37 1.45 20.19 -28.96
CA LEU A 37 2.71 19.66 -29.51
C LEU A 37 2.49 18.50 -30.49
N TYR A 38 1.28 18.31 -31.03
CA TYR A 38 0.94 17.09 -31.76
C TYR A 38 1.86 16.83 -32.97
N LYS A 39 2.28 17.89 -33.68
CA LYS A 39 3.19 17.75 -34.83
C LYS A 39 4.54 17.19 -34.42
N GLN A 40 5.12 17.75 -33.36
CA GLN A 40 6.42 17.32 -32.83
C GLN A 40 6.35 15.91 -32.31
N ILE A 41 5.29 15.59 -31.54
CA ILE A 41 5.04 14.26 -30.97
C ILE A 41 4.82 13.25 -32.09
N TRP A 42 4.07 13.59 -33.14
CA TRP A 42 3.84 12.70 -34.29
C TRP A 42 5.13 12.39 -35.04
N THR A 43 5.96 13.41 -35.32
CA THR A 43 7.25 13.22 -35.95
C THR A 43 8.17 12.35 -35.11
N ALA A 44 8.23 12.60 -33.79
CA ALA A 44 8.99 11.79 -32.86
C ALA A 44 8.47 10.34 -32.76
N PHE A 45 7.13 10.14 -32.81
CA PHE A 45 6.52 8.82 -32.83
C PHE A 45 6.93 8.01 -34.04
N LEU A 46 6.94 8.63 -35.23
CA LEU A 46 7.31 7.97 -36.49
C LEU A 46 8.80 7.64 -36.60
N ALA A 47 9.66 8.19 -35.75
CA ALA A 47 11.08 7.86 -35.71
C ALA A 47 11.33 6.38 -35.37
N ASN A 48 10.55 5.80 -34.44
CA ASN A 48 10.54 4.38 -34.13
C ASN A 48 9.12 3.93 -33.78
N PRO A 49 8.24 3.66 -34.76
CA PRO A 49 6.82 3.44 -34.49
C PRO A 49 6.57 2.17 -33.67
N GLY A 50 7.37 1.11 -33.83
CA GLY A 50 7.19 -0.14 -33.09
C GLY A 50 7.41 0.02 -31.61
N LEU A 51 8.55 0.59 -31.21
CA LEU A 51 8.90 0.78 -29.80
C LEU A 51 8.05 1.88 -29.15
N ASN A 52 7.82 2.99 -29.85
CA ASN A 52 7.00 4.09 -29.34
C ASN A 52 5.53 3.66 -29.17
N ALA A 53 4.99 2.82 -30.07
CA ALA A 53 3.66 2.24 -29.89
C ALA A 53 3.59 1.32 -28.67
N LEU A 54 4.62 0.52 -28.39
CA LEU A 54 4.69 -0.31 -27.20
C LEU A 54 4.72 0.56 -25.93
N ILE A 55 5.52 1.63 -25.91
CA ILE A 55 5.58 2.57 -24.79
C ILE A 55 4.20 3.19 -24.53
N VAL A 56 3.53 3.68 -25.57
CA VAL A 56 2.18 4.27 -25.47
C VAL A 56 1.17 3.23 -24.98
N LEU A 57 1.24 1.99 -25.43
CA LEU A 57 0.36 0.92 -24.99
C LEU A 57 0.53 0.62 -23.52
N VAL A 58 1.78 0.51 -23.03
CA VAL A 58 2.08 0.31 -21.60
C VAL A 58 1.60 1.50 -20.78
N LEU A 59 1.78 2.72 -21.27
CA LEU A 59 1.28 3.93 -20.62
C LEU A 59 -0.25 3.90 -20.48
N LEU A 60 -0.97 3.62 -21.56
CA LEU A 60 -2.43 3.53 -21.55
C LEU A 60 -2.93 2.43 -20.59
N ALA A 61 -2.30 1.25 -20.63
CA ALA A 61 -2.62 0.18 -19.68
C ALA A 61 -2.39 0.62 -18.23
N GLY A 62 -1.28 1.32 -17.96
CA GLY A 62 -0.97 1.87 -16.65
C GLY A 62 -1.97 2.92 -16.18
N ILE A 63 -2.40 3.84 -17.07
CA ILE A 63 -3.44 4.83 -16.77
C ILE A 63 -4.75 4.13 -16.40
N ILE A 64 -5.21 3.18 -17.20
CA ILE A 64 -6.43 2.41 -16.93
C ILE A 64 -6.34 1.70 -15.57
N PHE A 65 -5.18 1.11 -15.30
CA PHE A 65 -4.94 0.41 -14.03
C PHE A 65 -4.97 1.36 -12.83
N ALA A 66 -4.34 2.54 -12.92
CA ALA A 66 -4.34 3.55 -11.86
C ALA A 66 -5.77 4.06 -11.56
N PHE A 67 -6.58 4.32 -12.59
CA PHE A 67 -7.99 4.69 -12.40
C PHE A 67 -8.78 3.56 -11.77
N ARG A 68 -8.59 2.32 -12.24
CA ARG A 68 -9.27 1.14 -11.68
C ARG A 68 -8.98 0.95 -10.20
N GLN A 69 -7.77 1.23 -9.73
CA GLN A 69 -7.42 1.17 -8.31
C GLN A 69 -8.28 2.13 -7.47
N VAL A 70 -8.43 3.38 -7.91
CA VAL A 70 -9.24 4.37 -7.19
C VAL A 70 -10.73 4.07 -7.30
N ILE A 71 -11.22 3.69 -8.49
CA ILE A 71 -12.63 3.36 -8.72
C ILE A 71 -13.06 2.16 -7.87
N ARG A 72 -12.20 1.18 -7.69
CA ARG A 72 -12.46 -0.01 -6.86
C ARG A 72 -12.72 0.34 -5.39
N LEU A 73 -12.24 1.47 -4.89
CA LEU A 73 -12.48 1.89 -3.51
C LEU A 73 -13.92 2.37 -3.27
N PHE A 74 -14.64 2.84 -4.29
CA PHE A 74 -16.00 3.37 -4.12
C PHE A 74 -16.99 2.34 -3.56
N PRO A 75 -17.11 1.12 -4.13
CA PRO A 75 -18.02 0.12 -3.58
C PRO A 75 -17.61 -0.34 -2.18
N GLU A 76 -16.30 -0.39 -1.88
CA GLU A 76 -15.80 -0.77 -0.56
C GLU A 76 -16.19 0.29 0.50
N ILE A 77 -15.98 1.57 0.17
CA ILE A 77 -16.38 2.69 1.04
C ILE A 77 -17.90 2.75 1.23
N ALA A 78 -18.66 2.52 0.16
CA ALA A 78 -20.12 2.49 0.23
C ALA A 78 -20.59 1.35 1.14
N TRP A 79 -19.94 0.18 1.06
CA TRP A 79 -20.24 -0.95 1.93
C TRP A 79 -19.94 -0.64 3.41
N VAL A 80 -18.76 -0.08 3.73
CA VAL A 80 -18.39 0.30 5.11
C VAL A 80 -19.39 1.31 5.67
N ASN A 81 -19.69 2.38 4.93
CA ASN A 81 -20.63 3.40 5.37
C ASN A 81 -22.06 2.85 5.49
N GLY A 82 -22.48 1.95 4.60
CA GLY A 82 -23.76 1.27 4.67
C GLY A 82 -23.84 0.31 5.86
N PHE A 83 -22.80 -0.47 6.09
CA PHE A 83 -22.71 -1.40 7.24
C PHE A 83 -22.78 -0.66 8.59
N ARG A 84 -22.14 0.50 8.67
CA ARG A 84 -22.14 1.33 9.88
C ARG A 84 -23.51 1.91 10.22
N LEU A 85 -24.30 2.26 9.20
CA LEU A 85 -25.64 2.86 9.34
C LEU A 85 -26.76 1.82 9.37
N ALA A 86 -26.47 0.56 9.03
CA ALA A 86 -27.48 -0.48 8.98
C ALA A 86 -27.88 -0.97 10.38
N ASP A 87 -29.19 -1.03 10.64
CA ASP A 87 -29.71 -1.73 11.80
C ASP A 87 -29.28 -3.21 11.79
N PRO A 88 -29.03 -3.82 12.96
CA PRO A 88 -28.65 -5.21 13.07
C PRO A 88 -29.69 -6.11 12.39
N GLY A 89 -29.39 -6.63 11.21
CA GLY A 89 -30.28 -7.54 10.46
C GLY A 89 -30.51 -7.19 8.99
N LEU A 90 -30.14 -6.00 8.52
CA LEU A 90 -30.20 -5.66 7.09
C LEU A 90 -28.99 -6.24 6.34
N ALA A 91 -29.24 -7.22 5.47
CA ALA A 91 -28.22 -7.79 4.59
C ALA A 91 -27.73 -6.72 3.60
N VAL A 92 -26.45 -6.37 3.64
CA VAL A 92 -25.84 -5.50 2.65
C VAL A 92 -25.74 -6.26 1.32
N GLU A 93 -26.44 -5.79 0.30
CA GLU A 93 -26.69 -6.50 -0.96
C GLU A 93 -25.47 -6.89 -1.80
N ARG A 94 -24.30 -6.30 -1.55
CA ARG A 94 -23.08 -6.60 -2.32
C ARG A 94 -21.89 -6.86 -1.40
N PRO A 95 -21.37 -8.09 -1.38
CA PRO A 95 -20.18 -8.37 -0.59
C PRO A 95 -18.97 -7.61 -1.18
N PRO A 96 -18.17 -6.93 -0.34
CA PRO A 96 -16.96 -6.26 -0.77
C PRO A 96 -15.92 -7.28 -1.23
N VAL A 97 -15.07 -6.89 -2.17
CA VAL A 97 -13.99 -7.75 -2.67
C VAL A 97 -12.72 -7.59 -1.83
N LEU A 98 -12.36 -6.32 -1.56
CA LEU A 98 -11.19 -5.98 -0.76
C LEU A 98 -11.44 -6.32 0.72
N LEU A 99 -12.60 -5.95 1.23
CA LEU A 99 -13.05 -6.16 2.61
C LEU A 99 -13.71 -7.53 2.85
N ALA A 100 -13.62 -8.48 1.91
CA ALA A 100 -14.21 -9.81 2.06
C ALA A 100 -13.82 -10.53 3.37
N PRO A 101 -12.55 -10.51 3.85
CA PRO A 101 -12.18 -11.11 5.13
C PRO A 101 -12.92 -10.47 6.30
N MET A 102 -13.06 -9.13 6.29
CA MET A 102 -13.79 -8.38 7.30
C MET A 102 -15.29 -8.70 7.25
N ALA A 103 -15.88 -8.73 6.06
CA ALA A 103 -17.29 -9.03 5.87
C ALA A 103 -17.67 -10.42 6.39
N THR A 104 -16.79 -11.41 6.23
CA THR A 104 -17.03 -12.77 6.75
C THR A 104 -17.05 -12.79 8.28
N ILE A 105 -16.10 -12.11 8.93
CA ILE A 105 -16.02 -12.08 10.39
C ILE A 105 -17.15 -11.26 11.01
N LEU A 106 -17.54 -10.16 10.38
CA LEU A 106 -18.63 -9.30 10.86
C LEU A 106 -20.00 -9.93 10.64
N ARG A 107 -20.19 -10.74 9.59
CA ARG A 107 -21.47 -11.41 9.29
C ARG A 107 -21.87 -12.42 10.35
N ASP A 108 -20.91 -13.15 10.90
CA ASP A 108 -21.15 -14.14 11.95
C ASP A 108 -21.47 -13.52 13.32
N ARG A 109 -21.30 -12.21 13.46
CA ARG A 109 -21.46 -11.48 14.73
C ARG A 109 -22.53 -10.40 14.68
N VAL A 110 -23.61 -10.63 13.94
CA VAL A 110 -24.80 -9.75 13.91
C VAL A 110 -25.35 -9.60 15.33
N GLY A 111 -25.11 -8.44 15.95
CA GLY A 111 -25.66 -8.08 17.26
C GLY A 111 -24.68 -7.61 18.33
N ARG A 112 -23.41 -7.97 18.26
CA ARG A 112 -22.35 -7.41 19.11
C ARG A 112 -21.05 -7.37 18.32
N MET A 113 -20.60 -6.20 17.92
CA MET A 113 -19.29 -5.99 17.30
C MET A 113 -18.17 -6.18 18.32
N ALA A 114 -18.05 -7.42 18.87
CA ALA A 114 -17.00 -7.81 19.79
C ALA A 114 -15.79 -8.31 19.01
N MET A 115 -14.90 -7.42 18.60
CA MET A 115 -13.67 -7.79 17.93
C MET A 115 -12.48 -7.64 18.87
N SER A 116 -11.64 -8.69 18.99
CA SER A 116 -10.41 -8.55 19.77
C SER A 116 -9.41 -7.66 19.02
N PRO A 117 -8.54 -6.90 19.72
CA PRO A 117 -7.50 -6.10 19.09
C PRO A 117 -6.59 -6.89 18.14
N GLN A 118 -6.36 -8.17 18.43
CA GLN A 118 -5.56 -9.06 17.58
C GLN A 118 -6.27 -9.41 16.28
N THR A 119 -7.58 -9.67 16.34
CA THR A 119 -8.40 -9.94 15.14
C THR A 119 -8.46 -8.69 14.24
N MET A 120 -8.63 -7.51 14.84
CA MET A 120 -8.60 -6.24 14.12
C MET A 120 -7.29 -6.07 13.37
N ARG A 121 -6.13 -6.24 14.05
CA ARG A 121 -4.82 -6.14 13.40
C ARG A 121 -4.67 -7.13 12.26
N GLY A 122 -5.05 -8.39 12.44
CA GLY A 122 -4.97 -9.40 11.38
C GLY A 122 -5.82 -9.06 10.14
N ILE A 123 -6.99 -8.43 10.32
CA ILE A 123 -7.82 -7.95 9.22
C ILE A 123 -7.13 -6.77 8.52
N MET A 124 -6.65 -5.79 9.27
CA MET A 124 -5.97 -4.61 8.74
C MET A 124 -4.71 -4.99 7.96
N ASP A 125 -3.90 -5.91 8.48
CA ASP A 125 -2.72 -6.45 7.78
C ASP A 125 -3.11 -7.15 6.47
N SER A 126 -4.19 -7.93 6.46
CA SER A 126 -4.67 -8.59 5.24
C SER A 126 -5.14 -7.57 4.18
N ILE A 127 -5.77 -6.47 4.61
CA ILE A 127 -6.20 -5.39 3.70
C ILE A 127 -4.98 -4.63 3.19
N ALA A 128 -4.02 -4.27 4.06
CA ALA A 128 -2.78 -3.61 3.68
C ALA A 128 -2.02 -4.39 2.60
N ASN A 129 -1.82 -5.69 2.79
CA ASN A 129 -1.14 -6.55 1.83
C ASN A 129 -1.82 -6.55 0.45
N ARG A 130 -3.16 -6.56 0.40
CA ARG A 130 -3.92 -6.51 -0.86
C ARG A 130 -3.82 -5.14 -1.56
N LEU A 131 -3.72 -4.06 -0.79
CA LEU A 131 -3.50 -2.71 -1.34
C LEU A 131 -2.08 -2.57 -1.88
N ASP A 132 -1.09 -3.10 -1.17
CA ASP A 132 0.32 -3.05 -1.56
C ASP A 132 0.60 -3.88 -2.83
N GLU A 133 0.00 -5.06 -2.96
CA GLU A 133 0.09 -5.89 -4.18
C GLU A 133 -0.35 -5.10 -5.43
N ALA A 134 -1.44 -4.34 -5.33
CA ALA A 134 -1.90 -3.50 -6.45
C ALA A 134 -0.93 -2.35 -6.74
N ARG A 135 -0.30 -1.77 -5.70
CA ARG A 135 0.69 -0.69 -5.83
C ARG A 135 1.99 -1.18 -6.48
N ASP A 136 2.44 -2.37 -6.13
CA ASP A 136 3.67 -2.95 -6.70
C ASP A 136 3.56 -3.12 -8.22
N LEU A 137 2.41 -3.55 -8.73
CA LEU A 137 2.17 -3.64 -10.17
C LEU A 137 2.25 -2.27 -10.86
N SER A 138 1.69 -1.21 -10.25
CA SER A 138 1.76 0.15 -10.79
C SER A 138 3.20 0.67 -10.84
N ARG A 139 3.96 0.43 -9.78
CA ARG A 139 5.38 0.79 -9.70
C ARG A 139 6.21 0.04 -10.74
N TYR A 140 5.92 -1.25 -10.96
CA TYR A 140 6.57 -2.04 -12.01
C TYR A 140 6.29 -1.45 -13.40
N MET A 141 5.06 -1.06 -13.71
CA MET A 141 4.71 -0.43 -15.00
C MET A 141 5.45 0.90 -15.21
N THR A 142 5.60 1.71 -14.16
CA THR A 142 6.38 2.95 -14.22
C THR A 142 7.85 2.66 -14.53
N GLY A 143 8.44 1.67 -13.87
CA GLY A 143 9.81 1.22 -14.15
C GLY A 143 9.96 0.66 -15.57
N LEU A 144 8.98 -0.09 -16.05
CA LEU A 144 8.96 -0.65 -17.41
C LEU A 144 8.97 0.47 -18.47
N LEU A 145 8.22 1.56 -18.27
CA LEU A 145 8.24 2.72 -19.18
C LEU A 145 9.64 3.36 -19.26
N VAL A 146 10.32 3.52 -18.12
CA VAL A 146 11.71 4.01 -18.11
C VAL A 146 12.63 3.06 -18.84
N PHE A 147 12.51 1.75 -18.58
CA PHE A 147 13.32 0.73 -19.23
C PHE A 147 13.11 0.71 -20.75
N LEU A 148 11.86 0.78 -21.23
CA LEU A 148 11.57 0.84 -22.66
C LEU A 148 12.13 2.12 -23.31
N GLY A 149 12.08 3.25 -22.61
CA GLY A 149 12.73 4.48 -23.06
C GLY A 149 14.24 4.35 -23.22
N LEU A 150 14.90 3.74 -22.23
CA LEU A 150 16.34 3.45 -22.28
C LEU A 150 16.68 2.42 -23.38
N LEU A 151 15.86 1.41 -23.58
CA LEU A 151 16.04 0.45 -24.66
C LEU A 151 16.00 1.13 -26.03
N GLY A 152 15.15 2.17 -26.18
CA GLY A 152 15.08 2.98 -27.38
C GLY A 152 16.36 3.76 -27.64
N THR A 153 17.00 4.32 -26.60
CA THR A 153 18.31 4.98 -26.77
C THR A 153 19.38 4.00 -27.21
N PHE A 154 19.40 2.82 -26.65
CA PHE A 154 20.35 1.78 -27.01
C PHE A 154 20.17 1.36 -28.47
N TRP A 155 18.93 1.14 -28.92
CA TRP A 155 18.61 0.77 -30.29
C TRP A 155 19.07 1.83 -31.29
N GLY A 156 18.72 3.09 -31.05
CA GLY A 156 19.12 4.20 -31.92
C GLY A 156 20.64 4.44 -31.92
N LEU A 157 21.33 4.15 -30.82
CA LEU A 157 22.81 4.23 -30.79
C LEU A 157 23.43 3.14 -31.68
N ILE A 158 22.92 1.91 -31.65
CA ILE A 158 23.37 0.83 -32.54
C ILE A 158 23.20 1.23 -33.99
N GLU A 159 22.03 1.79 -34.35
CA GLU A 159 21.76 2.25 -35.71
C GLU A 159 22.70 3.36 -36.14
N THR A 160 22.99 4.32 -35.24
CA THR A 160 23.96 5.40 -35.47
C THR A 160 25.36 4.84 -35.76
N VAL A 161 25.85 3.93 -34.92
CA VAL A 161 27.18 3.31 -35.10
C VAL A 161 27.26 2.52 -36.40
N THR A 162 26.22 1.77 -36.72
CA THR A 162 26.15 0.98 -37.97
C THR A 162 26.18 1.90 -39.20
N SER A 163 25.45 3.03 -39.15
CA SER A 163 25.42 4.02 -40.22
C SER A 163 26.77 4.70 -40.41
N ILE A 164 27.47 5.08 -39.31
CA ILE A 164 28.83 5.63 -39.38
C ILE A 164 29.81 4.67 -40.04
N ARG A 165 29.72 3.38 -39.67
CA ARG A 165 30.53 2.34 -40.30
C ARG A 165 30.31 2.31 -41.81
N GLY A 166 29.06 2.31 -42.27
CA GLY A 166 28.73 2.32 -43.68
C GLY A 166 29.27 3.55 -44.44
N VAL A 167 29.29 4.72 -43.81
CA VAL A 167 29.90 5.93 -44.37
C VAL A 167 31.42 5.77 -44.53
N LEU A 168 32.11 5.24 -43.51
CA LEU A 168 33.54 5.04 -43.55
C LEU A 168 33.96 4.01 -44.62
N GLU A 169 33.21 2.92 -44.77
CA GLU A 169 33.43 1.88 -45.79
C GLU A 169 33.15 2.40 -47.20
N GLY A 170 32.21 3.37 -47.37
CA GLY A 170 31.85 3.99 -48.65
C GLY A 170 32.86 5.07 -49.13
N LEU A 171 33.70 5.60 -48.24
CA LEU A 171 34.69 6.60 -48.61
C LEU A 171 35.80 5.99 -49.47
N LYS A 172 35.78 6.26 -50.78
CA LYS A 172 36.81 5.84 -51.75
C LYS A 172 38.02 6.82 -51.61
N VAL A 173 39.15 6.24 -51.20
CA VAL A 173 40.44 6.96 -51.16
C VAL A 173 40.93 7.16 -52.61
N GLY A 174 40.87 8.44 -53.13
CA GLY A 174 41.34 8.78 -54.48
C GLY A 174 40.44 9.62 -55.33
N GLY A 175 39.26 10.10 -54.81
CA GLY A 175 38.38 11.02 -55.49
C GLY A 175 38.76 12.48 -55.30
N ASP A 176 38.15 13.38 -56.09
CA ASP A 176 38.24 14.83 -55.94
C ASP A 176 37.73 15.26 -54.53
N ALA A 177 38.44 16.13 -53.83
CA ALA A 177 38.11 16.56 -52.48
C ALA A 177 36.66 17.08 -52.34
N GLY A 178 36.10 17.68 -53.40
CA GLY A 178 34.73 18.14 -53.44
C GLY A 178 33.73 16.99 -53.41
N GLN A 179 33.95 15.91 -54.15
CA GLN A 179 33.10 14.73 -54.17
C GLN A 179 33.18 13.98 -52.87
N MET A 180 34.35 13.94 -52.25
CA MET A 180 34.53 13.31 -50.94
C MET A 180 33.76 14.04 -49.83
N PHE A 181 33.80 15.39 -49.87
CA PHE A 181 33.05 16.20 -48.93
C PHE A 181 31.52 16.01 -49.06
N GLU A 182 30.99 15.99 -50.31
CA GLU A 182 29.57 15.77 -50.55
C GLU A 182 29.11 14.36 -50.12
N SER A 183 29.94 13.35 -50.39
CA SER A 183 29.66 11.98 -49.95
C SER A 183 29.70 11.84 -48.41
N LEU A 184 30.59 12.58 -47.73
CA LEU A 184 30.63 12.64 -46.28
C LEU A 184 29.41 13.33 -45.69
N LYS A 185 28.99 14.45 -46.29
CA LYS A 185 27.80 15.20 -45.88
C LYS A 185 26.53 14.37 -46.03
N GLU A 186 26.32 13.70 -47.17
CA GLU A 186 25.20 12.80 -47.39
C GLU A 186 25.26 11.59 -46.45
N GLY A 187 26.45 11.02 -46.22
CA GLY A 187 26.64 9.88 -45.35
C GLY A 187 26.36 10.17 -43.88
N LEU A 188 26.58 11.42 -43.42
CA LEU A 188 26.30 11.80 -42.04
C LEU A 188 24.80 12.03 -41.75
N ALA A 189 23.95 12.13 -42.78
CA ALA A 189 22.51 12.30 -42.59
C ALA A 189 21.86 11.13 -41.86
N ALA A 190 22.27 9.88 -42.16
CA ALA A 190 21.75 8.69 -41.53
C ALA A 190 22.15 8.54 -40.04
N PRO A 191 23.43 8.74 -39.63
CA PRO A 191 23.81 8.78 -38.21
C PRO A 191 23.07 9.84 -37.40
N LEU A 192 22.86 11.03 -37.95
CA LEU A 192 22.10 12.11 -37.31
C LEU A 192 20.61 11.71 -37.13
N GLY A 193 20.05 10.99 -38.10
CA GLY A 193 18.71 10.39 -37.99
C GLY A 193 18.60 9.37 -36.86
N GLY A 194 19.57 8.48 -36.71
CA GLY A 194 19.64 7.47 -35.63
C GLY A 194 19.68 8.10 -34.23
N MET A 195 20.36 9.22 -34.08
CA MET A 195 20.31 9.98 -32.81
C MET A 195 18.90 10.51 -32.50
N GLY A 196 18.18 10.98 -33.52
CA GLY A 196 16.77 11.41 -33.38
C GLY A 196 15.86 10.30 -32.88
N ILE A 197 16.07 9.05 -33.36
CA ILE A 197 15.34 7.86 -32.89
C ILE A 197 15.60 7.60 -31.41
N SER A 198 16.88 7.64 -30.99
CA SER A 198 17.27 7.47 -29.59
C SER A 198 16.56 8.45 -28.67
N PHE A 199 16.60 9.74 -29.00
CA PHE A 199 15.99 10.79 -28.19
C PHE A 199 14.47 10.68 -28.12
N SER A 200 13.81 10.34 -29.23
CA SER A 200 12.35 10.26 -29.27
C SER A 200 11.79 9.18 -28.32
N SER A 201 12.33 7.98 -28.39
CA SER A 201 11.87 6.87 -27.55
C SER A 201 12.14 7.10 -26.05
N SER A 202 13.30 7.72 -25.74
CA SER A 202 13.61 8.10 -24.35
C SER A 202 12.63 9.14 -23.81
N LEU A 203 12.30 10.15 -24.65
CA LEU A 203 11.32 11.18 -24.27
C LEU A 203 9.95 10.56 -23.97
N PHE A 204 9.46 9.64 -24.82
CA PHE A 204 8.19 8.94 -24.60
C PHE A 204 8.21 8.11 -23.32
N GLY A 205 9.29 7.37 -23.07
CA GLY A 205 9.46 6.54 -21.87
C GLY A 205 9.48 7.37 -20.59
N LEU A 206 10.28 8.43 -20.56
CA LEU A 206 10.41 9.31 -19.40
C LEU A 206 9.13 10.15 -19.17
N ALA A 207 8.54 10.73 -20.20
CA ALA A 207 7.29 11.45 -20.08
C ALA A 207 6.15 10.53 -19.61
N GLY A 208 6.07 9.31 -20.17
CA GLY A 208 5.10 8.31 -19.76
C GLY A 208 5.27 7.87 -18.31
N SER A 209 6.50 7.65 -17.87
CA SER A 209 6.79 7.27 -16.47
C SER A 209 6.44 8.39 -15.48
N LEU A 210 6.66 9.64 -15.85
CA LEU A 210 6.27 10.81 -15.03
C LEU A 210 4.73 10.89 -14.89
N VAL A 211 4.01 10.72 -16.00
CA VAL A 211 2.54 10.72 -15.98
C VAL A 211 2.02 9.58 -15.12
N LEU A 212 2.52 8.36 -15.33
CA LEU A 212 2.06 7.19 -14.56
C LEU A 212 2.46 7.29 -13.09
N GLY A 213 3.66 7.81 -12.78
CA GLY A 213 4.12 8.03 -11.41
C GLY A 213 3.24 9.01 -10.63
N PHE A 214 2.76 10.09 -11.29
CA PHE A 214 1.81 11.00 -10.66
C PHE A 214 0.46 10.32 -10.37
N LEU A 215 -0.05 9.52 -11.31
CA LEU A 215 -1.31 8.79 -11.12
C LEU A 215 -1.18 7.74 -10.01
N ASP A 216 -0.07 7.03 -9.96
CA ASP A 216 0.26 6.08 -8.89
C ASP A 216 0.31 6.75 -7.52
N LEU A 217 0.93 7.93 -7.43
CA LEU A 217 0.94 8.73 -6.20
C LEU A 217 -0.47 9.09 -5.73
N GLN A 218 -1.36 9.52 -6.64
CA GLN A 218 -2.75 9.86 -6.30
C GLN A 218 -3.55 8.61 -5.89
N ALA A 219 -3.36 7.49 -6.58
CA ALA A 219 -4.00 6.22 -6.24
C ALA A 219 -3.52 5.73 -4.85
N GLY A 220 -2.21 5.80 -4.59
CA GLY A 220 -1.63 5.45 -3.29
C GLY A 220 -2.14 6.33 -2.14
N GLN A 221 -2.29 7.65 -2.36
CA GLN A 221 -2.89 8.55 -1.38
C GLN A 221 -4.36 8.22 -1.10
N ALA A 222 -5.13 7.86 -2.14
CA ALA A 222 -6.53 7.45 -1.98
C ALA A 222 -6.64 6.16 -1.14
N GLN A 223 -5.78 5.18 -1.41
CA GLN A 223 -5.70 3.91 -0.67
C GLN A 223 -5.28 4.11 0.78
N ASN A 224 -4.25 4.93 1.03
CA ASN A 224 -3.77 5.21 2.38
C ASN A 224 -4.85 5.91 3.21
N ARG A 225 -5.55 6.90 2.63
CA ARG A 225 -6.65 7.58 3.32
C ARG A 225 -7.78 6.61 3.64
N PHE A 226 -8.16 5.76 2.70
CA PHE A 226 -9.16 4.71 2.94
C PHE A 226 -8.73 3.78 4.08
N TYR A 227 -7.46 3.35 4.10
CA TYR A 227 -6.92 2.49 5.14
C TYR A 227 -6.98 3.15 6.52
N THR A 228 -6.54 4.41 6.63
CA THR A 228 -6.55 5.17 7.90
C THR A 228 -8.00 5.41 8.38
N ASP A 229 -8.89 5.87 7.50
CA ASP A 229 -10.30 6.09 7.87
C ASP A 229 -10.98 4.77 8.33
N LEU A 230 -10.60 3.63 7.73
CA LEU A 230 -11.08 2.30 8.11
C LEU A 230 -10.52 1.86 9.47
N GLU A 231 -9.22 2.08 9.72
CA GLU A 231 -8.55 1.80 10.98
C GLU A 231 -9.17 2.59 12.13
N ASP A 232 -9.37 3.89 11.94
CA ASP A 232 -9.98 4.78 12.91
C ASP A 232 -11.40 4.31 13.27
N TRP A 233 -12.19 3.94 12.26
CA TRP A 233 -13.54 3.40 12.50
C TRP A 233 -13.50 2.07 13.25
N LEU A 234 -12.63 1.12 12.88
CA LEU A 234 -12.52 -0.17 13.55
C LEU A 234 -12.01 0.00 15.00
N ALA A 235 -11.09 0.93 15.24
CA ALA A 235 -10.57 1.23 16.57
C ALA A 235 -11.68 1.70 17.53
N THR A 236 -12.61 2.53 17.07
CA THR A 236 -13.78 2.94 17.87
C THR A 236 -14.67 1.75 18.21
N THR A 237 -14.84 0.84 17.27
CA THR A 237 -15.68 -0.37 17.44
C THR A 237 -15.06 -1.36 18.43
N VAL A 238 -13.74 -1.47 18.46
CA VAL A 238 -13.01 -2.32 19.43
C VAL A 238 -13.06 -1.72 20.84
N HIS A 239 -13.05 -0.41 20.98
CA HIS A 239 -13.07 0.26 22.28
C HIS A 239 -14.40 0.08 23.02
N ASP A 240 -15.53 -0.03 22.31
CA ASP A 240 -16.85 -0.31 22.89
C ASP A 240 -16.97 -1.74 23.48
N LEU A 241 -15.99 -2.60 23.24
CA LEU A 241 -15.96 -3.98 23.75
C LEU A 241 -14.84 -4.26 24.76
N GLY A 242 -13.91 -3.37 24.84
CA GLY A 242 -12.94 -3.33 25.91
C GLY A 242 -13.61 -2.73 27.13
N VAL A 243 -14.23 -3.62 27.92
CA VAL A 243 -14.52 -3.39 29.34
C VAL A 243 -14.69 -1.89 29.67
N ASP A 244 -15.89 -1.53 30.08
CA ASP A 244 -16.20 -0.33 30.84
C ASP A 244 -15.21 -0.17 32.02
N THR A 245 -13.98 0.21 31.71
CA THR A 245 -12.98 0.59 32.71
C THR A 245 -13.14 2.08 32.95
N GLY A 246 -14.08 2.40 33.83
CA GLY A 246 -14.10 3.69 34.48
C GLY A 246 -12.69 4.01 35.04
N PRO A 247 -12.35 5.30 35.21
CA PRO A 247 -11.01 5.69 35.63
C PRO A 247 -10.69 5.08 37.02
N GLY A 248 -9.95 3.97 37.03
CA GLY A 248 -9.57 3.27 38.26
C GLY A 248 -9.53 1.74 38.20
N GLN A 249 -9.85 1.09 37.07
CA GLN A 249 -9.83 -0.37 36.99
C GLN A 249 -8.51 -0.91 36.44
N VAL A 250 -7.89 -1.72 37.25
CA VAL A 250 -6.64 -2.48 37.05
C VAL A 250 -6.80 -3.48 35.87
N PRO A 251 -5.76 -3.76 35.06
CA PRO A 251 -5.90 -4.62 33.88
C PRO A 251 -6.23 -6.05 34.25
N ALA A 252 -7.23 -6.59 33.55
CA ALA A 252 -7.59 -8.01 33.46
C ALA A 252 -7.61 -8.80 34.76
N MET A 253 -8.57 -8.54 35.60
CA MET A 253 -8.99 -9.53 36.60
C MET A 253 -9.46 -10.80 35.85
N SER A 254 -8.81 -11.95 36.09
CA SER A 254 -9.24 -13.25 35.57
C SER A 254 -10.75 -13.44 35.83
N GLY A 255 -11.50 -14.01 34.86
CA GLY A 255 -12.93 -14.21 34.97
C GLY A 255 -13.33 -14.89 36.26
N GLU A 256 -12.46 -15.74 36.84
CA GLU A 256 -12.61 -16.42 38.11
C GLU A 256 -12.63 -15.46 39.30
N LEU A 257 -11.75 -14.46 39.30
CA LEU A 257 -11.71 -13.43 40.37
C LEU A 257 -12.97 -12.58 40.39
N ARG A 258 -13.48 -12.24 39.21
CA ARG A 258 -14.74 -11.49 39.07
C ARG A 258 -15.94 -12.29 39.59
N ILE A 259 -16.02 -13.58 39.28
CA ILE A 259 -17.05 -14.47 39.78
C ILE A 259 -16.93 -14.62 41.30
N ALA A 260 -15.72 -14.72 41.82
CA ALA A 260 -15.46 -14.85 43.26
C ALA A 260 -15.89 -13.59 44.04
N ILE A 261 -15.61 -12.40 43.48
CA ILE A 261 -16.01 -11.10 44.06
C ILE A 261 -17.53 -10.92 44.01
N GLU A 262 -18.18 -11.32 42.91
CA GLU A 262 -19.63 -11.19 42.77
C GLU A 262 -20.36 -12.14 43.76
N ARG A 263 -19.87 -13.38 43.93
CA ARG A 263 -20.36 -14.32 44.97
C ARG A 263 -20.12 -13.78 46.37
N LEU A 264 -18.99 -13.17 46.65
CA LEU A 264 -18.72 -12.52 47.93
C LEU A 264 -19.69 -11.38 48.22
N ARG A 265 -20.00 -10.54 47.21
CA ARG A 265 -20.95 -9.46 47.30
C ARG A 265 -22.36 -9.94 47.56
N GLU A 266 -22.79 -11.02 46.88
CA GLU A 266 -24.10 -11.63 47.03
C GLU A 266 -24.25 -12.25 48.44
N THR A 267 -23.20 -12.96 48.93
CA THR A 267 -23.20 -13.55 50.28
C THR A 267 -23.19 -12.49 51.39
N LEU A 268 -22.56 -11.34 51.19
CA LEU A 268 -22.57 -10.19 52.10
C LEU A 268 -23.92 -9.48 52.10
N ALA A 269 -24.62 -9.42 50.95
CA ALA A 269 -25.91 -8.76 50.79
C ALA A 269 -27.05 -9.58 51.41
N GLU A 270 -26.93 -10.91 51.41
CA GLU A 270 -27.92 -11.86 52.00
C GLU A 270 -27.84 -12.01 53.52
N GLY A 271 -26.94 -11.31 54.22
CA GLY A 271 -26.80 -11.39 55.67
C GLY A 271 -26.36 -12.76 56.20
N GLY A 272 -25.56 -13.46 55.39
CA GLY A 272 -25.13 -14.82 55.64
C GLY A 272 -24.31 -14.97 56.94
N SER A 273 -24.53 -16.05 57.67
CA SER A 273 -23.86 -16.40 58.90
C SER A 273 -22.34 -16.40 58.72
N GLY A 274 -21.56 -15.98 59.74
CA GLY A 274 -20.11 -15.79 59.67
C GLY A 274 -19.28 -16.96 59.08
N LYS A 275 -19.83 -18.18 59.01
CA LYS A 275 -19.18 -19.33 58.35
C LYS A 275 -19.17 -19.24 56.82
N GLN A 276 -20.24 -18.72 56.22
CA GLN A 276 -20.30 -18.56 54.76
C GLN A 276 -19.39 -17.43 54.28
N ALA A 277 -19.32 -16.32 55.04
CA ALA A 277 -18.38 -15.22 54.74
C ALA A 277 -16.92 -15.66 54.85
N THR A 278 -16.60 -16.51 55.84
CA THR A 278 -15.24 -17.08 56.00
C THR A 278 -14.87 -18.00 54.83
N THR A 279 -15.79 -18.85 54.35
CA THR A 279 -15.54 -19.72 53.20
C THR A 279 -15.35 -18.88 51.87
N ALA A 280 -16.12 -17.82 51.71
CA ALA A 280 -15.98 -16.93 50.56
C ALA A 280 -14.62 -16.17 50.55
N ILE A 281 -14.13 -15.77 51.74
CA ILE A 281 -12.81 -15.15 51.90
C ILE A 281 -11.67 -16.17 51.61
N VAL A 282 -11.81 -17.41 52.03
CA VAL A 282 -10.82 -18.45 51.72
C VAL A 282 -10.76 -18.73 50.23
N ASN A 283 -11.90 -18.85 49.55
CA ASN A 283 -11.95 -19.04 48.09
C ASN A 283 -11.34 -17.85 47.34
N LEU A 284 -11.56 -16.61 47.82
CA LEU A 284 -10.94 -15.43 47.28
C LEU A 284 -9.41 -15.44 47.45
N ALA A 285 -8.94 -15.86 48.61
CA ALA A 285 -7.50 -15.99 48.90
C ALA A 285 -6.83 -17.03 48.01
N GLU A 286 -7.49 -18.18 47.75
CA GLU A 286 -7.00 -19.22 46.82
C GLU A 286 -6.96 -18.69 45.39
N SER A 287 -7.98 -17.96 44.93
CA SER A 287 -8.01 -17.33 43.60
C SER A 287 -6.90 -16.29 43.42
N LEU A 288 -6.63 -15.47 44.44
CA LEU A 288 -5.52 -14.52 44.45
C LEU A 288 -4.15 -15.22 44.43
N GLN A 289 -4.00 -16.32 45.14
CA GLN A 289 -2.77 -17.10 45.12
C GLN A 289 -2.52 -17.77 43.77
N GLY A 290 -3.55 -18.26 43.11
CA GLY A 290 -3.50 -18.73 41.72
C GLY A 290 -3.08 -17.63 40.73
N LEU A 291 -3.62 -16.43 40.88
CA LEU A 291 -3.26 -15.27 40.04
C LEU A 291 -1.79 -14.86 40.22
N ILE A 292 -1.30 -14.83 41.47
CA ILE A 292 0.11 -14.52 41.79
C ILE A 292 1.04 -15.57 41.16
N HIS A 293 0.65 -16.86 41.21
CA HIS A 293 1.43 -17.92 40.61
C HIS A 293 1.46 -17.77 39.07
N HIS A 294 0.34 -17.47 38.45
CA HIS A 294 0.26 -17.23 37.00
C HIS A 294 1.10 -16.04 36.55
N MET A 295 1.01 -14.91 37.25
CA MET A 295 1.85 -13.74 36.99
C MET A 295 3.35 -14.02 37.13
N ARG A 296 3.75 -14.83 38.12
CA ARG A 296 5.17 -15.22 38.24
C ARG A 296 5.63 -16.10 37.08
N THR A 297 4.78 -17.01 36.61
CA THR A 297 5.08 -17.85 35.45
C THR A 297 5.19 -17.05 34.18
N GLU A 298 4.29 -16.07 33.96
CA GLU A 298 4.37 -15.14 32.83
C GLU A 298 5.63 -14.27 32.87
N GLN A 299 5.98 -13.73 34.04
CA GLN A 299 7.21 -12.96 34.19
C GLN A 299 8.47 -13.82 33.93
N GLN A 300 8.42 -15.09 34.26
CA GLN A 300 9.53 -16.00 34.00
C GLN A 300 9.65 -16.29 32.49
N MET A 301 8.54 -16.59 31.83
CA MET A 301 8.52 -16.74 30.36
C MET A 301 9.01 -15.50 29.61
N ILE A 302 8.64 -14.30 30.06
CA ILE A 302 9.12 -13.05 29.47
C ILE A 302 10.64 -12.90 29.66
N ARG A 303 11.18 -13.24 30.82
CA ARG A 303 12.64 -13.22 31.05
C ARG A 303 13.36 -14.22 30.16
N ASP A 304 12.87 -15.46 30.12
CA ASP A 304 13.46 -16.52 29.30
C ASP A 304 13.43 -16.13 27.81
N TRP A 305 12.34 -15.47 27.35
CA TRP A 305 12.24 -14.96 25.99
C TRP A 305 13.23 -13.82 25.71
N VAL A 306 13.37 -12.85 26.63
CA VAL A 306 14.34 -11.75 26.52
C VAL A 306 15.78 -12.28 26.48
N ASP A 307 16.09 -13.27 27.30
CA ASP A 307 17.41 -13.90 27.34
C ASP A 307 17.71 -14.64 26.03
N ALA A 308 16.77 -15.43 25.52
CA ALA A 308 16.88 -16.10 24.22
C ALA A 308 17.06 -15.10 23.07
N GLN A 309 16.34 -13.98 23.09
CA GLN A 309 16.46 -12.93 22.09
C GLN A 309 17.81 -12.20 22.16
N SER A 310 18.33 -11.99 23.38
CA SER A 310 19.66 -11.39 23.58
C SER A 310 20.79 -12.30 23.05
N GLU A 311 20.64 -13.60 23.19
CA GLU A 311 21.56 -14.61 22.67
C GLU A 311 21.54 -14.65 21.12
N GLN A 312 20.35 -14.64 20.51
CA GLN A 312 20.21 -14.51 19.05
C GLN A 312 20.87 -13.24 18.52
N HIS A 313 20.70 -12.10 19.19
CA HIS A 313 21.34 -10.85 18.77
C HIS A 313 22.88 -10.91 18.88
N ARG A 314 23.42 -11.63 19.86
CA ARG A 314 24.88 -11.85 19.97
C ARG A 314 25.41 -12.72 18.84
N ASP A 315 24.70 -13.75 18.47
CA ASP A 315 25.10 -14.66 17.39
C ASP A 315 25.03 -13.98 16.02
N ILE A 316 23.98 -13.19 15.76
CA ILE A 316 23.89 -12.36 14.55
C ILE A 316 25.06 -11.37 14.48
N ARG A 317 25.41 -10.74 15.60
CA ARG A 317 26.54 -9.81 15.66
C ARG A 317 27.88 -10.49 15.36
N LYS A 318 28.11 -11.69 15.92
CA LYS A 318 29.31 -12.50 15.62
C LYS A 318 29.38 -12.88 14.14
N LEU A 319 28.26 -13.29 13.53
CA LEU A 319 28.21 -13.63 12.11
C LEU A 319 28.50 -12.42 11.22
N LEU A 320 27.99 -11.24 11.59
CA LEU A 320 28.27 -10.00 10.89
C LEU A 320 29.75 -9.59 11.01
N GLU A 321 30.37 -9.75 12.18
CA GLU A 321 31.80 -9.49 12.37
C GLU A 321 32.68 -10.42 11.52
N ILE A 322 32.32 -11.69 11.42
CA ILE A 322 33.04 -12.65 10.56
C ILE A 322 32.91 -12.26 9.09
N LEU A 323 31.70 -11.90 8.62
CA LEU A 323 31.47 -11.45 7.24
C LEU A 323 32.23 -10.16 6.89
N VAL A 324 32.28 -9.19 7.80
CA VAL A 324 33.04 -7.95 7.61
C VAL A 324 34.54 -8.24 7.54
N HIS A 325 35.03 -9.19 8.35
CA HIS A 325 36.46 -9.54 8.35
C HIS A 325 36.86 -10.33 7.09
N GLU A 326 35.97 -11.14 6.51
CA GLU A 326 36.21 -11.83 5.23
C GLU A 326 36.15 -10.85 4.04
N THR A 327 35.27 -9.87 4.04
CA THR A 327 35.19 -8.86 2.97
C THR A 327 36.35 -7.87 2.97
N GLN A 328 37.06 -7.70 4.08
CA GLN A 328 38.31 -6.89 4.15
C GLN A 328 39.57 -7.65 3.69
N LYS A 329 39.50 -8.96 3.47
CA LYS A 329 40.62 -9.80 3.04
C LYS A 329 40.68 -10.02 1.52
N ILE A 330 39.66 -9.56 0.78
CA ILE A 330 39.57 -9.58 -0.69
C ILE A 330 39.86 -8.18 -1.23
#